data_608aac24b3f71472d282adfea7b6f10d
#
_entry.id   608aac24b3f71472d282adfea7b6f10d
#
_cell.length_a   1.000
_cell.length_b   1.000
_cell.length_c   1.000
_cell.angle_alpha   90.00
_cell.angle_beta   90.00
_cell.angle_gamma   90.00
#
_symmetry.space_group_name_H-M   'P 1'
#
loop_
_entity.id
_entity.type
_entity.pdbx_description
1 polymer ?
#
loop_
_entity_poly.entity_id
_entity_poly.type
_entity_poly.pdbx_seq_one_letter_code
_entity_poly.pdbx_strand_id
1 'polypeptide(L)'
;MTWRQLALAFTLLWASLAILSAPAVAHEEHRKQRAAQAAAMAQQKQAAAAAVEQRQAAASGEVAADEMHANMGEMMVEPTDRSSMSLPERFMDWLGRFHPIIVHFPIAFFPAALFTAVVGRRRPAFSAPVQFLVVAGGIIAPISALLGWFNGGWSMTDVDPLMAVHRWLGTGIGIGGLLLGIWAWRRPWEDRGGGMILALAGMTIAIAVQGWFGGALVHGAEHLNW
;
A
#
# COMPACT_ATOMS: atom_id res chain seq x y z
N MET A 1 -34.33 -11.28 8.30
CA MET A 1 -33.20 -11.96 8.93
C MET A 1 -33.30 -11.74 10.45
N THR A 2 -33.40 -12.80 11.22
CA THR A 2 -33.50 -12.68 12.69
C THR A 2 -32.13 -12.46 13.31
N TRP A 3 -32.06 -11.88 14.53
CA TRP A 3 -30.82 -11.70 15.27
C TRP A 3 -29.99 -12.99 15.40
N ARG A 4 -30.65 -14.14 15.48
CA ARG A 4 -30.02 -15.46 15.47
C ARG A 4 -29.29 -15.79 14.19
N GLN A 5 -29.81 -15.37 13.03
CA GLN A 5 -29.17 -15.60 11.72
C GLN A 5 -27.96 -14.68 11.53
N LEU A 6 -27.99 -13.46 12.06
CA LEU A 6 -26.84 -12.55 12.07
C LEU A 6 -25.73 -13.06 13.00
N ALA A 7 -26.10 -13.54 14.19
CA ALA A 7 -25.13 -14.11 15.11
C ALA A 7 -24.47 -15.38 14.55
N LEU A 8 -25.23 -16.26 13.92
CA LEU A 8 -24.71 -17.45 13.22
C LEU A 8 -23.80 -17.11 12.05
N ALA A 9 -24.16 -16.11 11.23
CA ALA A 9 -23.30 -15.66 10.14
C ALA A 9 -22.00 -15.04 10.65
N PHE A 10 -22.06 -14.30 11.76
CA PHE A 10 -20.90 -13.70 12.40
C PHE A 10 -19.99 -14.76 13.04
N THR A 11 -20.55 -15.74 13.75
CA THR A 11 -19.77 -16.85 14.33
C THR A 11 -19.15 -17.75 13.26
N LEU A 12 -19.83 -18.01 12.15
CA LEU A 12 -19.29 -18.78 11.03
C LEU A 12 -18.16 -18.02 10.30
N LEU A 13 -18.28 -16.69 10.18
CA LEU A 13 -17.24 -15.85 9.61
C LEU A 13 -15.98 -15.86 10.50
N TRP A 14 -16.14 -15.75 11.82
CA TRP A 14 -15.03 -15.81 12.78
C TRP A 14 -14.44 -17.21 12.90
N ALA A 15 -15.24 -18.26 12.82
CA ALA A 15 -14.77 -19.63 12.81
C ALA A 15 -13.96 -19.95 11.53
N SER A 16 -14.38 -19.45 10.38
CA SER A 16 -13.60 -19.60 9.13
C SER A 16 -12.28 -18.81 9.16
N LEU A 17 -12.26 -17.64 9.79
CA LEU A 17 -11.03 -16.87 10.00
C LEU A 17 -10.07 -17.57 10.97
N ALA A 18 -10.60 -18.20 12.03
CA ALA A 18 -9.80 -18.96 13.01
C ALA A 18 -9.21 -20.26 12.42
N ILE A 19 -9.90 -20.91 11.45
CA ILE A 19 -9.39 -22.10 10.76
C ILE A 19 -8.25 -21.73 9.79
N LEU A 20 -8.28 -20.53 9.20
CA LEU A 20 -7.19 -19.99 8.36
C LEU A 20 -5.96 -19.58 9.17
N SER A 21 -6.11 -19.40 10.49
CA SER A 21 -5.00 -19.04 11.40
C SER A 21 -4.41 -20.23 12.16
N ALA A 22 -4.78 -21.48 11.82
CA ALA A 22 -4.15 -22.64 12.41
C ALA A 22 -2.66 -22.70 12.02
N PRO A 23 -1.71 -22.76 12.98
CA PRO A 23 -0.30 -22.78 12.66
C PRO A 23 0.04 -24.06 11.89
N ALA A 24 0.43 -23.88 10.64
CA ALA A 24 1.00 -24.98 9.86
C ALA A 24 2.32 -25.41 10.53
N VAL A 25 2.45 -26.71 10.78
CA VAL A 25 3.61 -27.35 11.44
C VAL A 25 4.89 -27.33 10.56
N ALA A 26 5.01 -26.36 9.67
CA ALA A 26 6.18 -26.11 8.82
C ALA A 26 7.28 -25.24 9.49
N HIS A 27 7.15 -24.93 10.80
CA HIS A 27 7.97 -23.91 11.45
C HIS A 27 9.43 -24.27 11.72
N GLU A 28 9.80 -25.54 11.78
CA GLU A 28 11.16 -25.90 12.19
C GLU A 28 12.18 -25.83 11.05
N GLU A 29 11.77 -26.19 9.84
CA GLU A 29 12.65 -26.06 8.67
C GLU A 29 12.86 -24.62 8.21
N HIS A 30 11.82 -23.81 8.23
CA HIS A 30 11.95 -22.38 7.91
C HIS A 30 12.78 -21.62 8.93
N ARG A 31 12.73 -22.01 10.23
CA ARG A 31 13.58 -21.41 11.25
C ARG A 31 15.04 -21.77 11.04
N LYS A 32 15.34 -23.01 10.64
CA LYS A 32 16.69 -23.47 10.29
C LYS A 32 17.22 -22.77 9.04
N GLN A 33 16.38 -22.59 8.01
CA GLN A 33 16.74 -21.85 6.79
C GLN A 33 17.02 -20.37 7.07
N ARG A 34 16.19 -19.70 7.88
CA ARG A 34 16.43 -18.30 8.30
C ARG A 34 17.70 -18.16 9.15
N ALA A 35 17.94 -19.09 10.06
CA ALA A 35 19.18 -19.11 10.84
C ALA A 35 20.42 -19.33 9.95
N ALA A 36 20.32 -20.19 8.94
CA ALA A 36 21.38 -20.42 7.97
C ALA A 36 21.63 -19.20 7.07
N GLN A 37 20.56 -18.53 6.62
CA GLN A 37 20.66 -17.29 5.84
C GLN A 37 21.25 -16.14 6.68
N ALA A 38 20.81 -15.99 7.94
CA ALA A 38 21.37 -15.00 8.84
C ALA A 38 22.85 -15.25 9.14
N ALA A 39 23.26 -16.53 9.32
CA ALA A 39 24.65 -16.90 9.49
C ALA A 39 25.49 -16.63 8.22
N ALA A 40 24.95 -16.93 7.04
CA ALA A 40 25.61 -16.64 5.77
C ALA A 40 25.77 -15.12 5.53
N MET A 41 24.73 -14.31 5.83
CA MET A 41 24.84 -12.85 5.78
C MET A 41 25.85 -12.30 6.80
N ALA A 42 25.92 -12.86 8.01
CA ALA A 42 26.89 -12.47 9.01
C ALA A 42 28.32 -12.79 8.56
N GLN A 43 28.54 -13.96 7.96
CA GLN A 43 29.84 -14.34 7.39
C GLN A 43 30.22 -13.45 6.20
N GLN A 44 29.29 -13.12 5.34
CA GLN A 44 29.52 -12.21 4.21
C GLN A 44 29.88 -10.79 4.69
N LYS A 45 29.21 -10.31 5.75
CA LYS A 45 29.51 -9.03 6.39
C LYS A 45 30.91 -9.02 7.06
N GLN A 46 31.28 -10.12 7.71
CA GLN A 46 32.62 -10.28 8.31
C GLN A 46 33.70 -10.37 7.23
N ALA A 47 33.46 -11.10 6.14
CA ALA A 47 34.39 -11.18 5.01
C ALA A 47 34.55 -9.82 4.30
N ALA A 48 33.48 -9.07 4.15
CA ALA A 48 33.53 -7.71 3.61
C ALA A 48 34.29 -6.75 4.53
N ALA A 49 34.08 -6.83 5.85
CA ALA A 49 34.81 -6.03 6.83
C ALA A 49 36.32 -6.37 6.83
N ALA A 50 36.68 -7.66 6.78
CA ALA A 50 38.09 -8.10 6.69
C ALA A 50 38.76 -7.66 5.37
N ALA A 51 38.01 -7.65 4.26
CA ALA A 51 38.51 -7.16 2.97
C ALA A 51 38.73 -5.64 2.98
N VAL A 52 37.87 -4.88 3.70
CA VAL A 52 38.05 -3.43 3.91
C VAL A 52 39.31 -3.18 4.78
N GLU A 53 39.47 -3.95 5.86
CA GLU A 53 40.62 -3.82 6.76
C GLU A 53 41.95 -4.18 6.04
N GLN A 54 41.97 -5.21 5.18
CA GLN A 54 43.10 -5.52 4.32
C GLN A 54 43.39 -4.43 3.29
N ARG A 55 42.34 -3.80 2.69
CA ARG A 55 42.53 -2.65 1.78
C ARG A 55 43.07 -1.44 2.51
N GLN A 56 42.59 -1.17 3.74
CA GLN A 56 43.11 -0.08 4.58
C GLN A 56 44.55 -0.31 5.00
N ALA A 57 44.94 -1.56 5.34
CA ALA A 57 46.30 -1.90 5.66
C ALA A 57 47.25 -1.83 4.44
N ALA A 58 46.72 -2.09 3.22
CA ALA A 58 47.48 -1.95 1.97
C ALA A 58 47.55 -0.47 1.51
N ALA A 59 46.65 0.39 1.93
CA ALA A 59 46.57 1.81 1.57
C ALA A 59 47.22 2.77 2.57
N SER A 60 47.89 2.25 3.61
CA SER A 60 48.70 3.05 4.54
C SER A 60 50.06 3.50 3.95
N GLY A 61 50.24 3.32 2.64
CA GLY A 61 51.26 3.95 1.81
C GLY A 61 50.58 4.87 0.78
N GLU A 62 50.48 6.14 1.15
CA GLU A 62 50.26 7.28 0.24
C GLU A 62 48.95 7.35 -0.58
N VAL A 63 48.24 8.43 -0.37
CA VAL A 63 47.16 9.03 -1.18
C VAL A 63 45.78 8.33 -1.08
N ALA A 64 44.87 8.96 -0.41
CA ALA A 64 43.49 9.27 -0.83
C ALA A 64 42.51 9.41 0.34
N ALA A 65 42.54 10.56 0.97
CA ALA A 65 41.44 11.03 1.83
C ALA A 65 40.19 11.38 0.99
N ASP A 66 40.30 11.47 -0.32
CA ASP A 66 39.24 11.95 -1.21
C ASP A 66 38.32 10.82 -1.75
N GLU A 67 38.82 9.57 -1.88
CA GLU A 67 37.97 8.47 -2.37
C GLU A 67 37.13 7.77 -1.28
N MET A 68 37.46 7.96 0.01
CA MET A 68 36.74 7.33 1.11
C MET A 68 35.40 8.05 1.41
N HIS A 69 35.21 9.29 0.99
CA HIS A 69 33.95 10.01 1.09
C HIS A 69 32.95 9.67 -0.03
N ALA A 70 33.45 9.22 -1.19
CA ALA A 70 32.60 8.85 -2.32
C ALA A 70 31.83 7.53 -2.12
N ASN A 71 32.41 6.55 -1.39
CA ASN A 71 31.82 5.21 -1.26
C ASN A 71 30.88 5.02 -0.05
N MET A 72 30.84 5.96 0.91
CA MET A 72 29.85 5.99 1.98
C MET A 72 28.55 6.71 1.58
N GLY A 73 28.57 7.46 0.48
CA GLY A 73 27.43 8.22 -0.04
C GLY A 73 26.35 7.35 -0.71
N GLU A 74 26.69 6.16 -1.19
CA GLU A 74 25.75 5.34 -1.97
C GLU A 74 24.69 4.58 -1.13
N MET A 75 24.77 4.60 0.18
CA MET A 75 23.79 3.94 1.07
C MET A 75 22.90 4.94 1.85
N MET A 76 23.14 6.23 1.72
CA MET A 76 22.19 7.25 2.13
C MET A 76 21.40 7.64 0.88
N VAL A 77 20.08 7.46 0.93
CA VAL A 77 19.16 8.11 -0.01
C VAL A 77 19.58 9.59 -0.02
N GLU A 78 20.28 10.03 -1.08
CA GLU A 78 20.70 11.42 -1.22
C GLU A 78 19.48 12.29 -0.99
N PRO A 79 19.54 13.26 -0.07
CA PRO A 79 18.47 14.22 0.05
C PRO A 79 18.39 14.92 -1.31
N THR A 80 17.31 14.63 -2.06
CA THR A 80 17.06 15.23 -3.37
C THR A 80 17.39 16.71 -3.29
N ASP A 81 18.42 17.13 -4.00
CA ASP A 81 18.88 18.53 -3.93
C ASP A 81 17.77 19.43 -4.47
N ARG A 82 16.95 19.92 -3.55
CA ARG A 82 15.83 20.79 -3.85
C ARG A 82 16.26 22.15 -4.41
N SER A 83 17.53 22.49 -4.31
CA SER A 83 18.03 23.75 -4.82
C SER A 83 17.96 23.80 -6.34
N SER A 84 18.07 22.65 -7.01
CA SER A 84 17.98 22.51 -8.47
C SER A 84 16.55 22.44 -9.02
N MET A 85 15.54 22.18 -8.14
CA MET A 85 14.14 22.05 -8.57
C MET A 85 13.49 23.41 -8.81
N SER A 86 12.70 23.51 -9.88
CA SER A 86 11.84 24.66 -10.14
C SER A 86 10.74 24.81 -9.08
N LEU A 87 10.14 25.99 -8.95
CA LEU A 87 9.05 26.23 -7.99
C LEU A 87 7.85 25.28 -8.20
N PRO A 88 7.37 25.00 -9.43
CA PRO A 88 6.30 24.03 -9.65
C PRO A 88 6.66 22.60 -9.19
N GLU A 89 7.89 22.16 -9.45
CA GLU A 89 8.36 20.81 -9.04
C GLU A 89 8.42 20.70 -7.52
N ARG A 90 8.92 21.72 -6.82
CA ARG A 90 8.90 21.76 -5.34
C ARG A 90 7.50 21.72 -4.78
N PHE A 91 6.55 22.41 -5.42
CA PHE A 91 5.16 22.41 -4.99
C PHE A 91 4.49 21.05 -5.21
N MET A 92 4.75 20.40 -6.34
CA MET A 92 4.24 19.04 -6.62
C MET A 92 4.84 18.01 -5.64
N ASP A 93 6.16 18.05 -5.38
CA ASP A 93 6.83 17.21 -4.37
C ASP A 93 6.19 17.41 -2.99
N TRP A 94 5.95 18.67 -2.61
CA TRP A 94 5.30 18.97 -1.33
C TRP A 94 3.88 18.44 -1.25
N LEU A 95 3.06 18.59 -2.30
CA LEU A 95 1.72 18.03 -2.38
C LEU A 95 1.74 16.50 -2.32
N GLY A 96 2.69 15.85 -2.99
CA GLY A 96 2.84 14.40 -2.98
C GLY A 96 2.96 13.80 -1.58
N ARG A 97 3.55 14.52 -0.65
CA ARG A 97 3.70 14.09 0.76
C ARG A 97 2.38 13.91 1.50
N PHE A 98 1.29 14.47 0.99
CA PHE A 98 -0.05 14.23 1.55
C PHE A 98 -0.66 12.91 1.07
N HIS A 99 -0.09 12.26 0.04
CA HIS A 99 -0.61 10.99 -0.47
C HIS A 99 -0.85 9.94 0.63
N PRO A 100 0.11 9.62 1.54
CA PRO A 100 -0.10 8.62 2.58
C PRO A 100 -1.24 8.96 3.56
N ILE A 101 -1.53 10.24 3.75
CA ILE A 101 -2.63 10.69 4.63
C ILE A 101 -3.97 10.55 3.90
N ILE A 102 -4.03 11.05 2.67
CA ILE A 102 -5.28 11.15 1.90
C ILE A 102 -5.81 9.78 1.46
N VAL A 103 -4.93 8.80 1.19
CA VAL A 103 -5.35 7.44 0.80
C VAL A 103 -6.19 6.73 1.87
N HIS A 104 -6.06 7.10 3.13
CA HIS A 104 -6.84 6.47 4.21
C HIS A 104 -8.35 6.72 4.06
N PHE A 105 -8.76 7.83 3.44
CA PHE A 105 -10.18 8.12 3.24
C PHE A 105 -10.85 7.13 2.27
N PRO A 106 -10.40 6.92 1.03
CA PRO A 106 -11.01 5.91 0.16
C PRO A 106 -10.85 4.49 0.73
N ILE A 107 -9.75 4.18 1.42
CA ILE A 107 -9.55 2.90 2.12
C ILE A 107 -10.62 2.68 3.19
N ALA A 108 -11.05 3.71 3.90
CA ALA A 108 -12.10 3.60 4.91
C ALA A 108 -13.50 3.67 4.28
N PHE A 109 -13.74 4.59 3.35
CA PHE A 109 -15.09 4.90 2.87
C PHE A 109 -15.69 3.81 2.00
N PHE A 110 -14.96 3.22 1.06
CA PHE A 110 -15.51 2.19 0.19
C PHE A 110 -15.83 0.88 0.92
N PRO A 111 -14.97 0.32 1.80
CA PRO A 111 -15.35 -0.83 2.63
C PRO A 111 -16.50 -0.51 3.60
N ALA A 112 -16.51 0.68 4.20
CA ALA A 112 -17.61 1.11 5.06
C ALA A 112 -18.93 1.25 4.28
N ALA A 113 -18.88 1.78 3.05
CA ALA A 113 -20.03 1.86 2.16
C ALA A 113 -20.54 0.46 1.81
N LEU A 114 -19.66 -0.48 1.46
CA LEU A 114 -20.01 -1.88 1.20
C LEU A 114 -20.71 -2.51 2.40
N PHE A 115 -20.09 -2.43 3.57
CA PHE A 115 -20.65 -2.97 4.82
C PHE A 115 -22.03 -2.37 5.09
N THR A 116 -22.15 -1.04 5.02
CA THR A 116 -23.39 -0.31 5.28
C THR A 116 -24.48 -0.66 4.25
N ALA A 117 -24.12 -0.81 2.96
CA ALA A 117 -25.05 -1.20 1.91
C ALA A 117 -25.58 -2.63 2.11
N VAL A 118 -24.71 -3.57 2.50
CA VAL A 118 -25.09 -4.97 2.76
C VAL A 118 -26.01 -5.07 3.98
N VAL A 119 -25.59 -4.48 5.13
CA VAL A 119 -26.35 -4.54 6.38
C VAL A 119 -27.66 -3.72 6.27
N GLY A 120 -27.58 -2.57 5.62
CA GLY A 120 -28.70 -1.65 5.44
C GLY A 120 -29.62 -1.95 4.24
N ARG A 121 -29.37 -3.04 3.48
CA ARG A 121 -30.01 -3.30 2.18
C ARG A 121 -31.53 -3.15 2.17
N ARG A 122 -32.20 -3.54 3.25
CA ARG A 122 -33.67 -3.51 3.38
C ARG A 122 -34.17 -2.36 4.26
N ARG A 123 -33.31 -1.44 4.69
CA ARG A 123 -33.66 -0.34 5.61
C ARG A 123 -33.41 1.01 4.95
N PRO A 124 -34.47 1.81 4.66
CA PRO A 124 -34.34 3.11 4.01
C PRO A 124 -33.37 4.08 4.71
N ALA A 125 -33.29 4.01 6.03
CA ALA A 125 -32.41 4.87 6.84
C ALA A 125 -30.92 4.75 6.49
N PHE A 126 -30.50 3.67 5.82
CA PHE A 126 -29.10 3.47 5.42
C PHE A 126 -28.76 4.03 4.03
N SER A 127 -29.75 4.59 3.29
CA SER A 127 -29.52 5.17 1.97
C SER A 127 -28.56 6.35 2.04
N ALA A 128 -28.88 7.35 2.83
CA ALA A 128 -28.06 8.54 2.95
C ALA A 128 -26.61 8.26 3.43
N PRO A 129 -26.36 7.42 4.45
CA PRO A 129 -25.01 7.01 4.82
C PRO A 129 -24.23 6.33 3.70
N VAL A 130 -24.83 5.39 2.95
CA VAL A 130 -24.16 4.73 1.82
C VAL A 130 -23.81 5.73 0.74
N GLN A 131 -24.79 6.56 0.34
CA GLN A 131 -24.58 7.58 -0.68
C GLN A 131 -23.45 8.55 -0.27
N PHE A 132 -23.46 9.03 0.97
CA PHE A 132 -22.39 9.91 1.47
C PHE A 132 -21.02 9.27 1.36
N LEU A 133 -20.87 8.02 1.84
CA LEU A 133 -19.58 7.31 1.82
C LEU A 133 -19.07 7.07 0.40
N VAL A 134 -19.96 6.68 -0.53
CA VAL A 134 -19.58 6.41 -1.92
C VAL A 134 -19.22 7.71 -2.64
N VAL A 135 -19.99 8.78 -2.45
CA VAL A 135 -19.72 10.08 -3.09
C VAL A 135 -18.43 10.69 -2.53
N ALA A 136 -18.27 10.71 -1.21
CA ALA A 136 -17.06 11.24 -0.57
C ALA A 136 -15.82 10.44 -0.99
N GLY A 137 -15.89 9.10 -0.96
CA GLY A 137 -14.84 8.23 -1.46
C GLY A 137 -14.51 8.47 -2.93
N GLY A 138 -15.55 8.65 -3.75
CA GLY A 138 -15.44 8.94 -5.19
C GLY A 138 -14.81 10.28 -5.52
N ILE A 139 -14.96 11.29 -4.68
CA ILE A 139 -14.29 12.59 -4.84
C ILE A 139 -12.82 12.48 -4.39
N ILE A 140 -12.55 11.79 -3.29
CA ILE A 140 -11.21 11.75 -2.70
C ILE A 140 -10.30 10.75 -3.42
N ALA A 141 -10.83 9.66 -3.98
CA ALA A 141 -10.03 8.64 -4.66
C ALA A 141 -9.17 9.19 -5.83
N PRO A 142 -9.69 10.00 -6.78
CA PRO A 142 -8.86 10.59 -7.83
C PRO A 142 -7.85 11.60 -7.28
N ILE A 143 -8.18 12.32 -6.21
CA ILE A 143 -7.24 13.23 -5.53
C ILE A 143 -6.08 12.41 -4.94
N SER A 144 -6.39 11.29 -4.28
CA SER A 144 -5.39 10.37 -3.76
C SER A 144 -4.47 9.84 -4.86
N ALA A 145 -5.04 9.41 -5.99
CA ALA A 145 -4.27 8.94 -7.14
C ALA A 145 -3.34 10.03 -7.69
N LEU A 146 -3.83 11.25 -7.85
CA LEU A 146 -3.04 12.40 -8.32
C LEU A 146 -1.87 12.71 -7.36
N LEU A 147 -2.13 12.73 -6.06
CA LEU A 147 -1.08 12.93 -5.05
C LEU A 147 -0.05 11.79 -5.08
N GLY A 148 -0.47 10.56 -5.43
CA GLY A 148 0.42 9.43 -5.65
C GLY A 148 1.36 9.65 -6.84
N TRP A 149 0.86 10.24 -7.92
CA TRP A 149 1.68 10.63 -9.06
C TRP A 149 2.72 11.69 -8.68
N PHE A 150 2.35 12.66 -7.85
CA PHE A 150 3.30 13.65 -7.34
C PHE A 150 4.35 13.03 -6.42
N ASN A 151 3.93 12.09 -5.56
CA ASN A 151 4.83 11.43 -4.60
C ASN A 151 5.82 10.48 -5.28
N GLY A 152 5.38 9.72 -6.28
CA GLY A 152 6.20 8.74 -7.00
C GLY A 152 6.89 9.29 -8.25
N GLY A 153 6.78 10.62 -8.51
CA GLY A 153 7.28 11.26 -9.74
C GLY A 153 6.41 10.96 -10.97
N TRP A 154 6.47 11.83 -11.96
CA TRP A 154 5.75 11.71 -13.23
C TRP A 154 6.51 10.79 -14.20
N SER A 155 6.40 9.47 -14.01
CA SER A 155 6.95 8.49 -14.92
C SER A 155 5.83 7.59 -15.47
N MET A 156 5.75 7.45 -16.78
CA MET A 156 4.82 6.51 -17.44
C MET A 156 5.35 5.08 -17.42
N THR A 157 6.65 4.91 -17.25
CA THR A 157 7.36 3.64 -17.22
C THR A 157 8.24 3.58 -16.00
N ASP A 158 7.81 2.81 -15.00
CA ASP A 158 8.60 2.57 -13.80
C ASP A 158 9.54 1.38 -14.06
N VAL A 159 10.78 1.49 -13.60
CA VAL A 159 11.77 0.40 -13.67
C VAL A 159 11.40 -0.71 -12.68
N ASP A 160 10.85 -0.33 -11.53
CA ASP A 160 10.34 -1.26 -10.52
C ASP A 160 8.93 -1.75 -10.89
N PRO A 161 8.74 -3.06 -11.13
CA PRO A 161 7.42 -3.62 -11.43
C PRO A 161 6.38 -3.40 -10.34
N LEU A 162 6.78 -3.39 -9.05
CA LEU A 162 5.87 -3.13 -7.93
C LEU A 162 5.33 -1.70 -8.00
N MET A 163 6.20 -0.72 -8.28
CA MET A 163 5.81 0.67 -8.46
C MET A 163 4.87 0.83 -9.67
N ALA A 164 5.19 0.18 -10.80
CA ALA A 164 4.35 0.22 -12.00
C ALA A 164 2.93 -0.28 -11.71
N VAL A 165 2.80 -1.46 -11.08
CA VAL A 165 1.49 -2.02 -10.72
C VAL A 165 0.77 -1.11 -9.71
N HIS A 166 1.45 -0.66 -8.67
CA HIS A 166 0.87 0.24 -7.66
C HIS A 166 0.33 1.52 -8.29
N ARG A 167 1.09 2.15 -9.19
CA ARG A 167 0.72 3.39 -9.88
C ARG A 167 -0.53 3.22 -10.74
N TRP A 168 -0.55 2.21 -11.61
CA TRP A 168 -1.64 2.00 -12.55
C TRP A 168 -2.90 1.45 -11.88
N LEU A 169 -2.76 0.55 -10.91
CA LEU A 169 -3.89 0.08 -10.12
C LEU A 169 -4.50 1.23 -9.30
N GLY A 170 -3.65 2.06 -8.66
CA GLY A 170 -4.10 3.25 -7.93
C GLY A 170 -4.84 4.25 -8.82
N THR A 171 -4.35 4.45 -10.07
CA THR A 171 -5.03 5.29 -11.07
C THR A 171 -6.39 4.70 -11.45
N GLY A 172 -6.45 3.38 -11.68
CA GLY A 172 -7.70 2.66 -11.96
C GLY A 172 -8.71 2.77 -10.82
N ILE A 173 -8.26 2.66 -9.56
CA ILE A 173 -9.08 2.87 -8.35
C ILE A 173 -9.59 4.33 -8.28
N GLY A 174 -8.74 5.30 -8.60
CA GLY A 174 -9.12 6.72 -8.65
C GLY A 174 -10.24 6.98 -9.64
N ILE A 175 -10.10 6.49 -10.88
CA ILE A 175 -11.12 6.62 -11.94
C ILE A 175 -12.38 5.82 -11.57
N GLY A 176 -12.25 4.57 -11.16
CA GLY A 176 -13.38 3.72 -10.77
C GLY A 176 -14.14 4.30 -9.58
N GLY A 177 -13.44 4.85 -8.59
CA GLY A 177 -14.02 5.54 -7.45
C GLY A 177 -14.85 6.75 -7.87
N LEU A 178 -14.30 7.59 -8.78
CA LEU A 178 -15.02 8.73 -9.33
C LEU A 178 -16.30 8.30 -10.04
N LEU A 179 -16.24 7.25 -10.87
CA LEU A 179 -17.41 6.73 -11.58
C LEU A 179 -18.48 6.20 -10.62
N LEU A 180 -18.06 5.49 -9.54
CA LEU A 180 -18.96 5.04 -8.48
C LEU A 180 -19.60 6.21 -7.74
N GLY A 181 -18.83 7.25 -7.43
CA GLY A 181 -19.35 8.48 -6.82
C GLY A 181 -20.37 9.17 -7.69
N ILE A 182 -20.11 9.31 -8.99
CA ILE A 182 -21.04 9.87 -9.97
C ILE A 182 -22.32 9.02 -10.07
N TRP A 183 -22.17 7.69 -10.08
CA TRP A 183 -23.32 6.78 -10.11
C TRP A 183 -24.19 6.95 -8.86
N ALA A 184 -23.61 6.91 -7.67
CA ALA A 184 -24.32 7.09 -6.41
C ALA A 184 -25.00 8.48 -6.34
N TRP A 185 -24.35 9.53 -6.85
CA TRP A 185 -24.91 10.88 -6.90
C TRP A 185 -26.12 10.97 -7.82
N ARG A 186 -26.00 10.38 -9.03
CA ARG A 186 -27.07 10.48 -10.05
C ARG A 186 -28.23 9.53 -9.83
N ARG A 187 -28.01 8.40 -9.15
CA ARG A 187 -28.99 7.33 -8.94
C ARG A 187 -29.04 6.90 -7.47
N PRO A 188 -29.47 7.80 -6.58
CA PRO A 188 -29.48 7.51 -5.14
C PRO A 188 -30.41 6.34 -4.76
N TRP A 189 -31.37 5.99 -5.60
CA TRP A 189 -32.26 4.83 -5.40
C TRP A 189 -31.58 3.48 -5.68
N GLU A 190 -30.44 3.46 -6.37
CA GLU A 190 -29.65 2.28 -6.66
C GLU A 190 -28.55 2.01 -5.64
N ASP A 191 -28.36 2.88 -4.67
CA ASP A 191 -27.27 2.91 -3.69
C ASP A 191 -27.05 1.60 -2.92
N ARG A 192 -28.12 0.79 -2.76
CA ARG A 192 -28.12 -0.52 -2.09
C ARG A 192 -28.58 -1.65 -3.01
N GLY A 193 -28.63 -1.38 -4.31
CA GLY A 193 -28.91 -2.37 -5.33
C GLY A 193 -27.80 -3.39 -5.47
N GLY A 194 -28.09 -4.56 -6.06
CA GLY A 194 -27.11 -5.61 -6.26
C GLY A 194 -25.91 -5.14 -7.08
N GLY A 195 -26.11 -4.28 -8.07
CA GLY A 195 -25.05 -3.71 -8.88
C GLY A 195 -24.09 -2.84 -8.08
N MET A 196 -24.61 -1.95 -7.22
CA MET A 196 -23.77 -1.11 -6.35
C MET A 196 -23.00 -1.94 -5.34
N ILE A 197 -23.63 -2.93 -4.71
CA ILE A 197 -22.97 -3.82 -3.76
C ILE A 197 -21.82 -4.60 -4.45
N LEU A 198 -22.05 -5.13 -5.65
CA LEU A 198 -21.01 -5.84 -6.41
C LEU A 198 -19.86 -4.91 -6.80
N ALA A 199 -20.16 -3.70 -7.25
CA ALA A 199 -19.15 -2.71 -7.61
C ALA A 199 -18.33 -2.26 -6.39
N LEU A 200 -18.97 -2.05 -5.23
CA LEU A 200 -18.27 -1.74 -3.97
C LEU A 200 -17.43 -2.91 -3.48
N ALA A 201 -17.88 -4.15 -3.66
CA ALA A 201 -17.07 -5.34 -3.33
C ALA A 201 -15.81 -5.41 -4.20
N GLY A 202 -15.95 -5.22 -5.52
CA GLY A 202 -14.81 -5.15 -6.43
C GLY A 202 -13.84 -4.02 -6.06
N MET A 203 -14.35 -2.83 -5.75
CA MET A 203 -13.56 -1.69 -5.30
C MET A 203 -12.81 -1.98 -4.00
N THR A 204 -13.48 -2.60 -3.03
CA THR A 204 -12.86 -2.99 -1.74
C THR A 204 -11.72 -3.99 -1.94
N ILE A 205 -11.90 -4.99 -2.82
CA ILE A 205 -10.85 -5.95 -3.17
C ILE A 205 -9.68 -5.23 -3.86
N ALA A 206 -9.95 -4.35 -4.84
CA ALA A 206 -8.92 -3.59 -5.52
C ALA A 206 -8.10 -2.73 -4.55
N ILE A 207 -8.77 -2.09 -3.57
CA ILE A 207 -8.12 -1.31 -2.51
C ILE A 207 -7.24 -2.20 -1.61
N ALA A 208 -7.71 -3.40 -1.25
CA ALA A 208 -6.91 -4.33 -0.45
C ALA A 208 -5.64 -4.78 -1.19
N VAL A 209 -5.75 -5.09 -2.48
CA VAL A 209 -4.61 -5.42 -3.35
C VAL A 209 -3.66 -4.22 -3.48
N GLN A 210 -4.20 -3.01 -3.70
CA GLN A 210 -3.43 -1.77 -3.76
C GLN A 210 -2.65 -1.51 -2.46
N GLY A 211 -3.29 -1.76 -1.31
CA GLY A 211 -2.67 -1.64 0.01
C GLY A 211 -1.49 -2.60 0.19
N TRP A 212 -1.63 -3.85 -0.31
CA TRP A 212 -0.52 -4.80 -0.30
C TRP A 212 0.67 -4.30 -1.12
N PHE A 213 0.44 -3.80 -2.34
CA PHE A 213 1.50 -3.22 -3.16
C PHE A 213 2.15 -2.00 -2.49
N GLY A 214 1.35 -1.12 -1.86
CA GLY A 214 1.87 0.02 -1.10
C GLY A 214 2.72 -0.40 0.09
N GLY A 215 2.30 -1.42 0.83
CA GLY A 215 3.08 -2.02 1.91
C GLY A 215 4.38 -2.65 1.41
N ALA A 216 4.32 -3.36 0.27
CA ALA A 216 5.50 -3.98 -0.34
C ALA A 216 6.55 -2.95 -0.78
N LEU A 217 6.14 -1.79 -1.29
CA LEU A 217 7.04 -0.70 -1.66
C LEU A 217 7.76 -0.08 -0.46
N VAL A 218 7.14 -0.06 0.73
CA VAL A 218 7.70 0.56 1.94
C VAL A 218 8.50 -0.44 2.76
N HIS A 219 8.03 -1.68 2.87
CA HIS A 219 8.55 -2.68 3.80
C HIS A 219 9.14 -3.91 3.11
N GLY A 220 9.16 -3.94 1.76
CA GLY A 220 9.56 -5.09 0.95
C GLY A 220 8.41 -6.07 0.68
N ALA A 221 8.55 -6.87 -0.38
CA ALA A 221 7.51 -7.79 -0.85
C ALA A 221 7.12 -8.87 0.19
N GLU A 222 7.99 -9.14 1.14
CA GLU A 222 7.79 -10.16 2.19
C GLU A 222 7.23 -9.58 3.50
N HIS A 223 6.75 -8.34 3.50
CA HIS A 223 6.34 -7.64 4.72
C HIS A 223 5.19 -8.32 5.51
N LEU A 224 4.41 -9.19 4.89
CA LEU A 224 3.37 -9.99 5.54
C LEU A 224 3.78 -11.45 5.79
N ASN A 225 5.03 -11.83 5.49
CA ASN A 225 5.51 -13.17 5.78
C ASN A 225 5.87 -13.27 7.28
N TRP A 226 5.44 -14.38 7.88
CA TRP A 226 5.67 -14.70 9.30
C TRP A 226 7.01 -15.44 9.46
#